data_7467168ff7c314403b194092e263c2f0
#
_entry.id   7467168ff7c314403b194092e263c2f0
#
_cell.length_a   1.000
_cell.length_b   1.000
_cell.length_c   1.000
_cell.angle_alpha   90.00
_cell.angle_beta   90.00
_cell.angle_gamma   90.00
#
_symmetry.space_group_name_H-M   'P 1'
#
loop_
_entity.id
_entity.type
_entity.pdbx_description
1 polymer ?
#
loop_
_entity_poly.entity_id
_entity_poly.type
_entity_poly.pdbx_seq_one_letter_code
_entity_poly.pdbx_strand_id
1 'polypeptide(L)'
;MGPSASGASGAAAGLESITNTKAVALLQQEHQQAIVMSNASRTLTVVAKAKVATPSSAVASANQSSSGSSSSSTGTAAEPTAAAPNPGTAQSIAYNMLASFGFSTSQFGCLQDIWQRESGWSYDAENPSGAYGIPQSLPASKMASAGSDYLTNPATQIKWGLGYIKDVYGSPCAAWNFELANNYY
;
A
#
# COMPACT_ATOMS: atom_id res chain seq x y z
N MET A 1 -0.87 -40.29 -51.48
CA MET A 1 -0.31 -40.51 -50.16
C MET A 1 0.63 -39.36 -49.87
N GLY A 2 0.17 -38.37 -49.07
CA GLY A 2 0.97 -37.24 -48.63
C GLY A 2 1.14 -37.30 -47.12
N PRO A 3 2.30 -36.97 -46.53
CA PRO A 3 2.51 -37.03 -45.11
C PRO A 3 1.92 -35.78 -44.42
N SER A 4 1.17 -36.00 -43.36
CA SER A 4 0.67 -35.00 -42.45
C SER A 4 1.79 -34.37 -41.66
N ALA A 5 1.87 -33.04 -41.69
CA ALA A 5 2.68 -32.25 -40.76
C ALA A 5 1.82 -31.93 -39.53
N SER A 6 2.11 -32.58 -38.44
CA SER A 6 1.53 -32.27 -37.09
C SER A 6 2.68 -32.09 -36.14
N GLY A 7 2.74 -30.91 -35.45
CA GLY A 7 3.60 -30.78 -34.27
C GLY A 7 4.53 -29.59 -34.26
N ALA A 8 4.02 -28.35 -34.10
CA ALA A 8 4.82 -27.19 -33.69
C ALA A 8 4.01 -26.09 -33.02
N SER A 9 3.06 -26.45 -32.14
CA SER A 9 2.25 -25.43 -31.43
C SER A 9 2.39 -25.42 -29.90
N GLY A 10 3.22 -26.28 -29.33
CA GLY A 10 3.36 -26.39 -27.87
C GLY A 10 4.54 -25.64 -27.24
N ALA A 11 5.54 -25.25 -28.04
CA ALA A 11 6.77 -24.66 -27.49
C ALA A 11 6.74 -23.13 -27.32
N ALA A 12 5.91 -22.44 -28.08
CA ALA A 12 5.85 -20.97 -28.04
C ALA A 12 5.08 -20.44 -26.81
N ALA A 13 4.03 -21.11 -26.40
CA ALA A 13 3.23 -20.67 -25.23
C ALA A 13 3.97 -20.80 -23.88
N GLY A 14 4.89 -21.73 -23.76
CA GLY A 14 5.71 -21.92 -22.56
C GLY A 14 6.80 -20.85 -22.37
N LEU A 15 7.36 -20.35 -23.45
CA LEU A 15 8.40 -19.33 -23.43
C LEU A 15 7.87 -17.94 -23.10
N GLU A 16 6.68 -17.58 -23.57
CA GLU A 16 6.04 -16.31 -23.26
C GLU A 16 5.61 -16.22 -21.79
N SER A 17 5.15 -17.31 -21.22
CA SER A 17 4.78 -17.36 -19.79
C SER A 17 5.99 -17.18 -18.86
N ILE A 18 7.12 -17.78 -19.19
CA ILE A 18 8.37 -17.69 -18.41
C ILE A 18 8.98 -16.28 -18.51
N THR A 19 8.96 -15.67 -19.69
CA THR A 19 9.47 -14.30 -19.87
C THR A 19 8.61 -13.27 -19.16
N ASN A 20 7.30 -13.45 -19.13
CA ASN A 20 6.39 -12.56 -18.44
C ASN A 20 6.56 -12.66 -16.91
N THR A 21 6.68 -13.86 -16.37
CA THR A 21 6.92 -14.06 -14.93
C THR A 21 8.26 -13.46 -14.49
N LYS A 22 9.30 -13.60 -15.29
CA LYS A 22 10.62 -13.05 -15.02
C LYS A 22 10.64 -11.52 -15.11
N ALA A 23 9.92 -10.94 -16.08
CA ALA A 23 9.77 -9.50 -16.23
C ALA A 23 9.00 -8.88 -15.04
N VAL A 24 7.93 -9.53 -14.59
CA VAL A 24 7.16 -9.10 -13.41
C VAL A 24 8.02 -9.16 -12.15
N ALA A 25 8.79 -10.23 -11.95
CA ALA A 25 9.69 -10.36 -10.79
C ALA A 25 10.80 -9.30 -10.80
N LEU A 26 11.35 -8.97 -11.98
CA LEU A 26 12.38 -7.92 -12.11
C LEU A 26 11.81 -6.54 -11.81
N LEU A 27 10.60 -6.23 -12.28
CA LEU A 27 9.89 -4.98 -12.00
C LEU A 27 9.55 -4.85 -10.51
N GLN A 28 9.20 -5.94 -9.85
CA GLN A 28 8.97 -5.96 -8.40
C GLN A 28 10.28 -5.71 -7.62
N GLN A 29 11.39 -6.28 -8.06
CA GLN A 29 12.69 -6.08 -7.42
C GLN A 29 13.19 -4.64 -7.54
N GLU A 30 13.02 -3.99 -8.69
CA GLU A 30 13.35 -2.57 -8.87
C GLU A 30 12.47 -1.67 -7.99
N HIS A 31 11.17 -2.00 -7.89
CA HIS A 31 10.25 -1.28 -7.02
C HIS A 31 10.66 -1.38 -5.54
N GLN A 32 11.05 -2.56 -5.10
CA GLN A 32 11.52 -2.81 -3.74
C GLN A 32 12.79 -2.00 -3.39
N GLN A 33 13.77 -1.95 -4.29
CA GLN A 33 15.00 -1.20 -4.07
C GLN A 33 14.76 0.31 -3.94
N ALA A 34 13.87 0.87 -4.73
CA ALA A 34 13.54 2.30 -4.68
C ALA A 34 12.84 2.68 -3.37
N ILE A 35 11.98 1.83 -2.82
CA ILE A 35 11.27 2.06 -1.55
C ILE A 35 12.24 1.98 -0.37
N VAL A 36 13.16 1.02 -0.36
CA VAL A 36 14.18 0.91 0.68
C VAL A 36 15.05 2.18 0.75
N MET A 37 15.44 2.73 -0.40
CA MET A 37 16.20 3.98 -0.45
C MET A 37 15.38 5.18 0.02
N SER A 38 14.09 5.23 -0.30
CA SER A 38 13.16 6.28 0.14
C SER A 38 12.96 6.27 1.66
N ASN A 39 12.75 5.10 2.25
CA ASN A 39 12.56 4.97 3.70
C ASN A 39 13.83 5.31 4.50
N ALA A 40 15.01 4.96 3.99
CA ALA A 40 16.27 5.37 4.59
C ALA A 40 16.40 6.90 4.65
N SER A 41 16.00 7.62 3.60
CA SER A 41 16.01 9.09 3.56
C SER A 41 15.00 9.70 4.54
N ARG A 42 13.81 9.12 4.69
CA ARG A 42 12.78 9.57 5.65
C ARG A 42 13.25 9.40 7.10
N THR A 43 13.92 8.30 7.42
CA THR A 43 14.46 8.04 8.76
C THR A 43 15.49 9.08 9.15
N LEU A 44 16.37 9.50 8.23
CA LEU A 44 17.35 10.55 8.45
C LEU A 44 16.70 11.92 8.69
N THR A 45 15.61 12.23 7.99
CA THR A 45 14.90 13.51 8.15
C THR A 45 14.14 13.58 9.48
N VAL A 46 13.57 12.49 9.94
CA VAL A 46 12.86 12.41 11.24
C VAL A 46 13.85 12.55 12.40
N VAL A 47 15.02 11.93 12.33
CA VAL A 47 16.06 12.04 13.37
C VAL A 47 16.64 13.47 13.43
N ALA A 48 16.78 14.15 12.29
CA ALA A 48 17.23 15.53 12.26
C ALA A 48 16.21 16.51 12.86
N LYS A 49 14.90 16.25 12.69
CA LYS A 49 13.82 17.09 13.23
C LYS A 49 13.58 16.89 14.73
N ALA A 50 13.90 15.72 15.27
CA ALA A 50 13.74 15.41 16.70
C ALA A 50 14.81 16.08 17.60
N LYS A 51 15.89 16.63 17.06
CA LYS A 51 17.01 17.22 17.80
C LYS A 51 16.83 18.70 18.14
N VAL A 52 15.72 19.34 17.76
CA VAL A 52 15.45 20.79 17.96
C VAL A 52 14.22 21.09 18.82
N ALA A 53 13.77 20.20 19.68
CA ALA A 53 12.71 20.51 20.63
C ALA A 53 13.17 20.23 22.05
N THR A 54 13.67 21.25 22.74
CA THR A 54 13.81 21.33 24.20
C THR A 54 12.47 21.63 24.86
N PRO A 55 12.22 21.12 26.09
CA PRO A 55 10.89 21.09 26.67
C PRO A 55 10.54 22.36 27.40
N SER A 56 9.28 22.77 27.37
CA SER A 56 8.71 23.67 28.36
C SER A 56 7.54 22.98 29.04
N SER A 57 7.68 22.93 30.35
CA SER A 57 6.76 22.35 31.32
C SER A 57 5.44 23.11 31.45
N ALA A 58 4.36 22.44 31.76
CA ALA A 58 3.53 22.62 33.00
C ALA A 58 2.11 22.06 32.81
N VAL A 59 1.86 21.17 33.63
CA VAL A 59 0.88 20.91 34.72
C VAL A 59 -0.61 20.79 34.37
N ALA A 60 -1.06 19.68 34.85
CA ALA A 60 -2.18 19.38 35.76
C ALA A 60 -3.52 18.99 35.14
N SER A 61 -3.88 17.86 35.53
CA SER A 61 -4.91 17.29 36.47
C SER A 61 -6.19 16.87 35.75
N ALA A 62 -6.54 15.74 35.93
CA ALA A 62 -7.23 14.86 36.85
C ALA A 62 -8.37 14.07 36.22
N ASN A 63 -8.30 12.78 36.42
CA ASN A 63 -9.35 11.93 36.98
C ASN A 63 -10.62 11.63 36.17
N GLN A 64 -10.90 10.38 35.79
CA GLN A 64 -11.58 9.41 36.63
C GLN A 64 -11.68 8.03 35.97
N SER A 65 -11.52 7.08 36.85
CA SER A 65 -11.69 5.65 36.76
C SER A 65 -13.05 5.19 36.20
N SER A 66 -13.07 4.09 35.51
CA SER A 66 -13.90 2.94 35.94
C SER A 66 -13.49 1.66 35.25
N SER A 67 -13.22 0.75 36.07
CA SER A 67 -13.05 -0.69 36.09
C SER A 67 -13.90 -1.49 35.10
N GLY A 68 -13.26 -2.56 34.60
CA GLY A 68 -13.96 -3.81 34.53
C GLY A 68 -13.73 -4.70 33.35
N SER A 69 -13.05 -5.77 33.60
CA SER A 69 -13.12 -7.12 33.05
C SER A 69 -12.03 -7.54 32.12
N SER A 70 -11.14 -8.27 32.71
CA SER A 70 -10.20 -9.21 32.10
C SER A 70 -10.95 -10.27 31.31
N SER A 71 -10.58 -10.42 30.05
CA SER A 71 -10.71 -11.67 29.33
C SER A 71 -9.43 -11.88 28.53
N SER A 72 -8.62 -12.78 29.05
CA SER A 72 -7.46 -13.35 28.37
C SER A 72 -7.93 -14.08 27.12
N SER A 73 -7.57 -13.58 25.93
CA SER A 73 -7.56 -14.34 24.70
C SER A 73 -6.21 -14.21 24.04
N THR A 74 -5.62 -15.34 23.80
CA THR A 74 -4.41 -15.65 23.04
C THR A 74 -4.24 -14.73 21.83
N GLY A 75 -3.07 -14.02 21.84
CA GLY A 75 -2.77 -12.95 20.89
C GLY A 75 -2.61 -13.42 19.45
N THR A 76 -3.68 -13.26 18.70
CA THR A 76 -3.58 -12.89 17.30
C THR A 76 -3.52 -11.37 17.30
N ALA A 77 -2.51 -10.77 16.68
CA ALA A 77 -2.43 -9.32 16.56
C ALA A 77 -3.77 -8.85 15.94
N ALA A 78 -4.52 -8.05 16.69
CA ALA A 78 -5.80 -7.54 16.22
C ALA A 78 -5.54 -6.67 14.99
N GLU A 79 -6.22 -6.96 13.88
CA GLU A 79 -6.21 -6.09 12.71
C GLU A 79 -6.71 -4.70 13.12
N PRO A 80 -6.05 -3.61 12.65
CA PRO A 80 -6.50 -2.27 12.97
C PRO A 80 -7.90 -2.03 12.38
N THR A 81 -8.87 -1.75 13.24
CA THR A 81 -10.24 -1.39 12.83
C THR A 81 -10.38 0.12 12.85
N ALA A 82 -10.62 0.72 11.69
CA ALA A 82 -10.88 2.14 11.57
C ALA A 82 -12.38 2.42 11.33
N ALA A 83 -12.88 3.51 11.91
CA ALA A 83 -14.21 4.01 11.61
C ALA A 83 -14.29 4.50 10.15
N ALA A 84 -15.51 4.58 9.59
CA ALA A 84 -15.71 5.14 8.26
C ALA A 84 -15.24 6.61 8.23
N PRO A 85 -14.40 7.02 7.26
CA PRO A 85 -13.83 8.36 7.19
C PRO A 85 -14.86 9.40 6.76
N ASN A 86 -14.52 10.68 7.00
CA ASN A 86 -15.37 11.80 6.59
C ASN A 86 -15.63 11.82 5.07
N PRO A 87 -16.88 12.09 4.62
CA PRO A 87 -17.19 12.17 3.20
C PRO A 87 -16.33 13.21 2.47
N GLY A 88 -16.00 12.93 1.20
CA GLY A 88 -15.24 13.84 0.33
C GLY A 88 -13.71 13.76 0.47
N THR A 89 -13.17 12.92 1.36
CA THR A 89 -11.73 12.70 1.49
C THR A 89 -11.24 11.55 0.59
N ALA A 90 -9.93 11.50 0.31
CA ALA A 90 -9.32 10.34 -0.35
C ALA A 90 -9.59 9.04 0.40
N GLN A 91 -9.60 9.11 1.73
CA GLN A 91 -9.93 7.98 2.60
C GLN A 91 -11.37 7.49 2.39
N SER A 92 -12.35 8.40 2.24
CA SER A 92 -13.74 8.00 1.98
C SER A 92 -13.92 7.37 0.60
N ILE A 93 -13.18 7.84 -0.40
CA ILE A 93 -13.15 7.25 -1.73
C ILE A 93 -12.64 5.81 -1.63
N ALA A 94 -11.52 5.61 -0.94
CA ALA A 94 -10.93 4.28 -0.75
C ALA A 94 -11.87 3.34 0.02
N TYR A 95 -12.46 3.80 1.11
CA TYR A 95 -13.42 3.03 1.91
C TYR A 95 -14.60 2.51 1.06
N ASN A 96 -15.17 3.40 0.23
CA ASN A 96 -16.29 3.05 -0.64
C ASN A 96 -15.88 2.13 -1.80
N MET A 97 -14.61 2.14 -2.22
CA MET A 97 -14.11 1.29 -3.29
C MET A 97 -13.75 -0.13 -2.83
N LEU A 98 -13.53 -0.38 -1.53
CA LEU A 98 -13.10 -1.69 -1.04
C LEU A 98 -13.95 -2.85 -1.57
N ALA A 99 -15.27 -2.72 -1.50
CA ALA A 99 -16.19 -3.78 -1.93
C ALA A 99 -16.05 -4.12 -3.42
N SER A 100 -15.73 -3.13 -4.28
CA SER A 100 -15.55 -3.36 -5.72
C SER A 100 -14.30 -4.19 -6.04
N PHE A 101 -13.34 -4.22 -5.12
CA PHE A 101 -12.15 -5.08 -5.20
C PHE A 101 -12.31 -6.40 -4.45
N GLY A 102 -13.49 -6.64 -3.84
CA GLY A 102 -13.77 -7.84 -3.07
C GLY A 102 -13.26 -7.79 -1.62
N PHE A 103 -12.93 -6.61 -1.12
CA PHE A 103 -12.47 -6.42 0.26
C PHE A 103 -13.62 -6.05 1.20
N SER A 104 -13.60 -6.60 2.42
CA SER A 104 -14.48 -6.15 3.50
C SER A 104 -14.05 -4.77 4.00
N THR A 105 -15.00 -3.99 4.52
CA THR A 105 -14.73 -2.71 5.18
C THR A 105 -13.85 -2.85 6.42
N SER A 106 -13.78 -4.04 7.04
CA SER A 106 -12.84 -4.32 8.13
C SER A 106 -11.37 -4.20 7.72
N GLN A 107 -11.07 -4.32 6.42
CA GLN A 107 -9.72 -4.17 5.86
C GLN A 107 -9.27 -2.69 5.76
N PHE A 108 -10.18 -1.74 6.01
CA PHE A 108 -9.89 -0.33 5.84
C PHE A 108 -8.81 0.18 6.82
N GLY A 109 -8.79 -0.30 8.04
CA GLY A 109 -7.78 0.09 9.02
C GLY A 109 -6.36 -0.19 8.53
N CYS A 110 -6.13 -1.38 7.99
CA CYS A 110 -4.85 -1.75 7.40
C CYS A 110 -4.48 -0.85 6.20
N LEU A 111 -5.45 -0.59 5.31
CA LEU A 111 -5.24 0.30 4.16
C LEU A 111 -4.92 1.73 4.60
N GLN A 112 -5.59 2.20 5.64
CA GLN A 112 -5.37 3.52 6.22
C GLN A 112 -3.94 3.67 6.72
N ASP A 113 -3.44 2.67 7.42
CA ASP A 113 -2.08 2.68 7.98
C ASP A 113 -1.00 2.63 6.89
N ILE A 114 -1.18 1.78 5.85
CA ILE A 114 -0.27 1.73 4.70
C ILE A 114 -0.16 3.11 4.05
N TRP A 115 -1.26 3.67 3.57
CA TRP A 115 -1.21 4.91 2.79
C TRP A 115 -0.97 6.16 3.64
N GLN A 116 -1.18 6.07 4.96
CA GLN A 116 -0.70 7.08 5.90
C GLN A 116 0.84 7.11 5.95
N ARG A 117 1.47 5.95 5.92
CA ARG A 117 2.95 5.86 5.90
C ARG A 117 3.52 6.26 4.55
N GLU A 118 2.88 5.87 3.46
CA GLU A 118 3.36 6.10 2.11
C GLU A 118 3.32 7.58 1.71
N SER A 119 2.17 8.21 1.84
CA SER A 119 1.95 9.56 1.31
C SER A 119 1.26 10.52 2.28
N GLY A 120 0.80 10.04 3.45
CA GLY A 120 -0.14 10.78 4.28
C GLY A 120 -1.47 11.04 3.56
N TRP A 121 -1.85 10.15 2.61
CA TRP A 121 -3.04 10.27 1.77
C TRP A 121 -3.00 11.45 0.77
N SER A 122 -1.81 12.01 0.49
CA SER A 122 -1.66 13.08 -0.50
C SER A 122 -1.55 12.51 -1.91
N TYR A 123 -2.41 12.98 -2.80
CA TYR A 123 -2.42 12.55 -4.21
C TYR A 123 -1.25 13.14 -5.01
N ASP A 124 -0.63 14.19 -4.51
CA ASP A 124 0.52 14.89 -5.12
C ASP A 124 1.84 14.64 -4.38
N ALA A 125 1.84 13.69 -3.43
CA ALA A 125 3.06 13.30 -2.74
C ALA A 125 4.06 12.70 -3.75
N GLU A 126 5.28 13.21 -3.73
CA GLU A 126 6.39 12.70 -4.54
C GLU A 126 7.62 12.56 -3.66
N ASN A 127 8.33 11.45 -3.80
CA ASN A 127 9.58 11.24 -3.11
C ASN A 127 10.79 11.41 -4.05
N PRO A 128 12.01 11.55 -3.53
CA PRO A 128 13.21 11.73 -4.36
C PRO A 128 13.50 10.60 -5.35
N SER A 129 12.92 9.42 -5.17
CA SER A 129 13.04 8.28 -6.08
C SER A 129 12.02 8.33 -7.22
N GLY A 130 11.07 9.29 -7.20
CA GLY A 130 10.00 9.45 -8.18
C GLY A 130 8.77 8.57 -7.93
N ALA A 131 8.61 8.01 -6.72
CA ALA A 131 7.36 7.39 -6.33
C ALA A 131 6.31 8.48 -6.09
N TYR A 132 5.06 8.25 -6.55
CA TYR A 132 4.07 9.30 -6.68
C TYR A 132 2.70 8.90 -6.16
N GLY A 133 2.03 9.89 -5.59
CA GLY A 133 0.62 9.85 -5.20
C GLY A 133 0.32 9.03 -3.95
N ILE A 134 -0.96 8.79 -3.71
CA ILE A 134 -1.45 8.09 -2.52
C ILE A 134 -0.75 6.73 -2.33
N PRO A 135 -0.65 5.86 -3.36
CA PRO A 135 -0.04 4.54 -3.21
C PRO A 135 1.48 4.53 -3.43
N GLN A 136 2.11 5.69 -3.65
CA GLN A 136 3.55 5.83 -3.96
C GLN A 136 4.00 4.92 -5.11
N SER A 137 3.26 4.96 -6.21
CA SER A 137 3.56 4.17 -7.41
C SER A 137 4.89 4.57 -8.06
N LEU A 138 5.72 3.59 -8.36
CA LEU A 138 7.02 3.80 -9.04
C LEU A 138 7.17 2.85 -10.24
N PRO A 139 7.31 3.37 -11.47
CA PRO A 139 7.08 4.76 -11.83
C PRO A 139 5.59 5.16 -11.72
N ALA A 140 5.32 6.45 -11.57
CA ALA A 140 3.95 6.98 -11.49
C ALA A 140 3.06 6.54 -12.67
N SER A 141 3.65 6.39 -13.85
CA SER A 141 2.95 5.99 -15.08
C SER A 141 2.26 4.62 -15.03
N LYS A 142 2.59 3.75 -14.07
CA LYS A 142 1.85 2.51 -13.85
C LYS A 142 0.38 2.76 -13.55
N MET A 143 0.07 3.87 -12.87
CA MET A 143 -1.30 4.25 -12.53
C MET A 143 -2.15 4.66 -13.74
N ALA A 144 -1.52 4.93 -14.91
CA ALA A 144 -2.23 5.22 -16.15
C ALA A 144 -3.15 4.06 -16.60
N SER A 145 -2.88 2.84 -16.17
CA SER A 145 -3.74 1.67 -16.41
C SER A 145 -5.12 1.79 -15.73
N ALA A 146 -5.25 2.60 -14.68
CA ALA A 146 -6.51 2.86 -14.00
C ALA A 146 -7.28 4.08 -14.54
N GLY A 147 -6.56 5.03 -15.18
CA GLY A 147 -7.10 6.25 -15.79
C GLY A 147 -6.00 7.22 -16.21
N SER A 148 -6.25 8.00 -17.28
CA SER A 148 -5.26 8.96 -17.80
C SER A 148 -5.05 10.18 -16.89
N ASP A 149 -5.93 10.40 -15.94
CA ASP A 149 -5.94 11.51 -14.98
C ASP A 149 -5.21 11.17 -13.67
N TYR A 150 -4.43 10.10 -13.65
CA TYR A 150 -3.78 9.55 -12.45
C TYR A 150 -2.86 10.54 -11.71
N LEU A 151 -2.36 11.57 -12.35
CA LEU A 151 -1.51 12.58 -11.68
C LEU A 151 -2.30 13.50 -10.76
N THR A 152 -3.60 13.71 -11.03
CA THR A 152 -4.41 14.73 -10.33
C THR A 152 -5.68 14.18 -9.71
N ASN A 153 -6.04 12.93 -10.00
CA ASN A 153 -7.27 12.34 -9.52
C ASN A 153 -7.01 11.27 -8.44
N PRO A 154 -7.34 11.57 -7.16
CA PRO A 154 -7.21 10.60 -6.07
C PRO A 154 -7.94 9.28 -6.32
N ALA A 155 -9.13 9.34 -6.95
CA ALA A 155 -9.92 8.12 -7.20
C ALA A 155 -9.22 7.17 -8.17
N THR A 156 -8.53 7.70 -9.18
CA THR A 156 -7.73 6.91 -10.13
C THR A 156 -6.53 6.26 -9.45
N GLN A 157 -5.83 7.01 -8.59
CA GLN A 157 -4.70 6.48 -7.82
C GLN A 157 -5.13 5.39 -6.84
N ILE A 158 -6.23 5.62 -6.12
CA ILE A 158 -6.81 4.66 -5.18
C ILE A 158 -7.25 3.39 -5.90
N LYS A 159 -7.93 3.52 -7.05
CA LYS A 159 -8.33 2.39 -7.87
C LYS A 159 -7.13 1.53 -8.27
N TRP A 160 -6.05 2.16 -8.73
CA TRP A 160 -4.82 1.46 -9.08
C TRP A 160 -4.20 0.78 -7.87
N GLY A 161 -4.05 1.50 -6.75
CA GLY A 161 -3.44 0.99 -5.52
C GLY A 161 -4.19 -0.20 -4.91
N LEU A 162 -5.54 -0.17 -4.92
CA LEU A 162 -6.36 -1.30 -4.48
C LEU A 162 -6.20 -2.53 -5.40
N GLY A 163 -6.08 -2.30 -6.72
CA GLY A 163 -5.76 -3.36 -7.69
C GLY A 163 -4.41 -3.97 -7.40
N TYR A 164 -3.39 -3.15 -7.21
CA TYR A 164 -2.04 -3.59 -6.86
C TYR A 164 -2.01 -4.43 -5.57
N ILE A 165 -2.66 -3.95 -4.51
CA ILE A 165 -2.76 -4.69 -3.24
C ILE A 165 -3.44 -6.05 -3.44
N LYS A 166 -4.51 -6.09 -4.24
CA LYS A 166 -5.22 -7.33 -4.54
C LYS A 166 -4.34 -8.34 -5.27
N ASP A 167 -3.63 -7.88 -6.30
CA ASP A 167 -2.86 -8.75 -7.19
C ASP A 167 -1.57 -9.26 -6.54
N VAL A 168 -0.94 -8.44 -5.68
CA VAL A 168 0.35 -8.77 -5.06
C VAL A 168 0.19 -9.42 -3.70
N TYR A 169 -0.72 -8.91 -2.87
CA TYR A 169 -0.84 -9.32 -1.46
C TYR A 169 -2.16 -10.05 -1.15
N GLY A 170 -3.13 -9.96 -2.03
CA GLY A 170 -4.45 -10.57 -1.84
C GLY A 170 -5.39 -9.75 -0.97
N SER A 171 -4.90 -8.96 -0.01
CA SER A 171 -5.72 -8.09 0.83
C SER A 171 -4.94 -6.93 1.46
N PRO A 172 -5.63 -5.84 1.88
CA PRO A 172 -4.99 -4.72 2.59
C PRO A 172 -4.25 -5.15 3.87
N CYS A 173 -4.83 -6.02 4.70
CA CYS A 173 -4.16 -6.43 5.93
C CYS A 173 -2.97 -7.37 5.65
N ALA A 174 -2.99 -8.16 4.58
CA ALA A 174 -1.81 -8.92 4.17
C ALA A 174 -0.68 -7.97 3.70
N ALA A 175 -1.01 -6.91 2.95
CA ALA A 175 -0.05 -5.89 2.55
C ALA A 175 0.54 -5.15 3.76
N TRP A 176 -0.31 -4.78 4.73
CA TRP A 176 0.13 -4.15 5.97
C TRP A 176 1.09 -5.02 6.78
N ASN A 177 0.77 -6.29 6.96
CA ASN A 177 1.65 -7.24 7.64
C ASN A 177 2.99 -7.40 6.90
N PHE A 178 2.97 -7.40 5.58
CA PHE A 178 4.19 -7.43 4.77
C PHE A 178 5.02 -6.16 4.97
N GLU A 179 4.39 -4.98 4.95
CA GLU A 179 5.05 -3.69 5.18
C GLU A 179 5.67 -3.61 6.58
N LEU A 180 4.99 -4.09 7.61
CA LEU A 180 5.53 -4.14 8.98
C LEU A 180 6.79 -5.01 9.08
N ALA A 181 6.84 -6.09 8.32
CA ALA A 181 7.98 -7.01 8.32
C ALA A 181 9.17 -6.51 7.48
N ASN A 182 8.90 -5.76 6.40
CA ASN A 182 9.88 -5.42 5.37
C ASN A 182 10.14 -3.92 5.23
N ASN A 183 9.30 -3.04 5.82
CA ASN A 183 9.31 -1.58 5.71
C ASN A 183 9.02 -1.04 4.30
N TYR A 184 8.31 -1.81 3.48
CA TYR A 184 7.74 -1.43 2.18
C TYR A 184 6.59 -2.38 1.83
N TYR A 185 5.76 -1.96 0.84
CA TYR A 185 4.73 -2.83 0.26
C TYR A 185 4.67 -2.68 -1.26
#